data_ffdb008f502a1eaa21866a25d858a693
#
_entry.id   ffdb008f502a1eaa21866a25d858a693
#
_cell.length_a   1.000
_cell.length_b   1.000
_cell.length_c   1.000
_cell.angle_alpha   90.00
_cell.angle_beta   90.00
_cell.angle_gamma   90.00
#
_symmetry.space_group_name_H-M   'P 1'
#
loop_
_entity.id
_entity.type
_entity.pdbx_description
1 polymer ?
#
loop_
_entity_poly.entity_id
_entity_poly.type
_entity_poly.pdbx_seq_one_letter_code
_entity_poly.pdbx_strand_id
1 'polypeptide(L)'
;MITFNLIISFKNRLNGMFGGGSSSVKNNVNVLTTSQQPFTATDNPAARRQKQGYAKKSKYQATLRHAAEVYIEVASPSTQRNYLTALRSIAVFNGGEDVTLAQLREPFIIRFERWLRDRGICLNTSSCYMRSLRALYNKVVKQQRLRDQRPFAHVYTGVAPTDLPVLDRKDICRLRSVELKPGSRQEMARDLFLFSLCSMGMPFVDVAFMRKSQIEGDTLVYHRHKTGQRVSVFLEPCMQQIIRKYWCEDGDYVFPILRSTAPQDAYAEYKSGLAA
;
A
#
# COMPACT_ATOMS: atom_id res chain seq x y z
N MET A 1 -10.91 -13.44 -11.88
CA MET A 1 -11.11 -12.10 -11.25
C MET A 1 -11.95 -12.11 -9.98
N ILE A 2 -12.88 -13.05 -9.79
CA ILE A 2 -13.78 -13.14 -8.62
C ILE A 2 -13.07 -13.56 -7.32
N THR A 3 -12.07 -14.41 -7.39
CA THR A 3 -11.34 -14.96 -6.24
C THR A 3 -10.47 -13.93 -5.49
N PHE A 4 -9.98 -12.92 -6.17
CA PHE A 4 -9.08 -11.92 -5.57
C PHE A 4 -9.80 -10.89 -4.68
N ASN A 5 -11.02 -10.50 -5.04
CA ASN A 5 -11.79 -9.54 -4.25
C ASN A 5 -12.33 -10.15 -2.95
N LEU A 6 -12.57 -11.47 -2.91
CA LEU A 6 -13.05 -12.17 -1.72
C LEU A 6 -12.00 -12.22 -0.59
N ILE A 7 -10.73 -12.44 -0.94
CA ILE A 7 -9.63 -12.50 0.04
C ILE A 7 -9.40 -11.13 0.68
N ILE A 8 -9.56 -10.04 -0.07
CA ILE A 8 -9.42 -8.68 0.42
C ILE A 8 -10.54 -8.32 1.41
N SER A 9 -11.75 -8.81 1.18
CA SER A 9 -12.92 -8.54 2.03
C SER A 9 -12.82 -9.17 3.41
N PHE A 10 -12.33 -10.41 3.49
CA PHE A 10 -12.14 -11.12 4.76
C PHE A 10 -11.14 -10.40 5.69
N LYS A 11 -10.12 -9.78 5.10
CA LYS A 11 -9.07 -9.06 5.82
C LYS A 11 -9.57 -7.81 6.55
N ASN A 12 -10.52 -7.10 5.98
CA ASN A 12 -11.05 -5.87 6.58
C ASN A 12 -11.96 -6.13 7.79
N ARG A 13 -12.57 -7.30 7.87
CA ARG A 13 -13.45 -7.69 8.99
C ARG A 13 -12.69 -8.18 10.22
N LEU A 14 -11.56 -8.86 10.04
CA LEU A 14 -10.72 -9.35 11.15
C LEU A 14 -9.90 -8.24 11.82
N ASN A 15 -9.51 -7.19 11.07
CA ASN A 15 -8.78 -6.05 11.64
C ASN A 15 -9.63 -5.15 12.57
N GLY A 16 -10.96 -5.30 12.55
CA GLY A 16 -11.86 -4.59 13.47
C GLY A 16 -12.01 -5.24 14.85
N MET A 17 -11.55 -6.49 15.03
CA MET A 17 -11.75 -7.24 16.28
C MET A 17 -10.56 -7.20 17.26
N PHE A 18 -9.40 -6.70 16.86
CA PHE A 18 -8.22 -6.60 17.73
C PHE A 18 -7.65 -5.19 17.72
N GLY A 19 -8.32 -4.30 18.45
CA GLY A 19 -7.78 -3.00 18.84
C GLY A 19 -7.12 -3.11 20.22
N GLY A 20 -5.85 -2.71 20.33
CA GLY A 20 -5.20 -2.61 21.63
C GLY A 20 -3.70 -2.34 21.55
N GLY A 21 -3.29 -1.16 22.00
CA GLY A 21 -2.01 -0.94 22.64
C GLY A 21 -0.86 -0.38 21.79
N SER A 22 -0.78 0.94 21.71
CA SER A 22 0.42 1.66 21.31
C SER A 22 1.23 2.03 22.56
N SER A 23 2.44 1.50 22.69
CA SER A 23 3.43 2.02 23.64
C SER A 23 4.55 2.73 22.92
N SER A 24 4.68 4.01 23.21
CA SER A 24 5.68 4.95 22.72
C SER A 24 7.01 4.74 23.46
N VAL A 25 8.08 4.48 22.74
CA VAL A 25 9.44 4.55 23.27
C VAL A 25 10.11 5.82 22.73
N LYS A 26 10.42 6.73 23.64
CA LYS A 26 11.19 7.95 23.38
C LYS A 26 12.68 7.61 23.49
N ASN A 27 13.45 7.84 22.45
CA ASN A 27 14.92 7.93 22.57
C ASN A 27 15.37 9.37 22.40
N ASN A 28 15.87 9.93 23.51
CA ASN A 28 16.63 11.17 23.55
C ASN A 28 18.09 10.87 23.21
N VAL A 29 18.63 11.58 22.24
CA VAL A 29 20.09 11.74 22.10
C VAL A 29 20.39 13.23 22.02
N ASN A 30 20.98 13.75 23.11
CA ASN A 30 21.63 15.05 23.17
C ASN A 30 23.04 14.94 22.60
N VAL A 31 23.35 15.77 21.61
CA VAL A 31 24.74 16.07 21.28
C VAL A 31 24.92 17.59 21.31
N LEU A 32 25.67 18.06 22.32
CA LEU A 32 26.20 19.38 22.43
C LEU A 32 27.46 19.47 21.57
N THR A 33 27.52 20.44 20.67
CA THR A 33 28.80 20.96 20.16
C THR A 33 28.69 22.46 19.95
N THR A 34 29.41 23.15 20.78
CA THR A 34 29.67 24.59 20.74
C THR A 34 30.77 24.84 19.71
N SER A 35 30.55 25.73 18.74
CA SER A 35 31.62 26.41 18.03
C SER A 35 31.19 27.83 17.72
N GLN A 36 31.93 28.74 18.33
CA GLN A 36 31.87 30.19 18.11
C GLN A 36 32.45 30.54 16.75
N GLN A 37 31.79 31.39 16.00
CA GLN A 37 32.35 32.11 14.86
C GLN A 37 32.08 33.61 14.95
N PRO A 38 32.97 34.44 14.37
CA PRO A 38 33.07 35.85 14.71
C PRO A 38 32.03 36.73 14.00
N PHE A 39 31.68 37.80 14.67
CA PHE A 39 30.81 38.87 14.19
C PHE A 39 31.40 39.56 12.94
N THR A 40 30.64 39.57 11.84
CA THR A 40 30.81 40.56 10.76
C THR A 40 29.50 41.31 10.56
N ALA A 41 29.62 42.61 10.57
CA ALA A 41 28.56 43.60 10.50
C ALA A 41 27.82 43.57 9.16
N THR A 42 26.55 43.79 9.24
CA THR A 42 25.50 44.35 8.38
C THR A 42 24.30 43.42 8.21
N ASP A 43 23.59 43.19 9.29
CA ASP A 43 22.26 42.55 9.24
C ASP A 43 21.18 43.64 9.13
N ASN A 44 20.83 44.01 7.90
CA ASN A 44 19.67 44.85 7.65
C ASN A 44 18.38 43.96 7.70
N PRO A 45 17.51 44.10 8.71
CA PRO A 45 16.34 43.24 8.88
C PRO A 45 15.34 43.33 7.72
N ALA A 46 15.34 44.41 6.97
CA ALA A 46 14.49 44.58 5.78
C ALA A 46 14.95 43.68 4.61
N ALA A 47 16.29 43.60 4.40
CA ALA A 47 16.85 42.73 3.36
C ALA A 47 16.65 41.24 3.65
N ARG A 48 16.69 40.86 4.97
CA ARG A 48 16.41 39.49 5.41
C ARG A 48 14.95 39.06 5.20
N ARG A 49 13.98 39.97 5.43
CA ARG A 49 12.55 39.76 5.14
C ARG A 49 12.28 39.61 3.65
N GLN A 50 12.91 40.42 2.78
CA GLN A 50 12.77 40.30 1.32
C GLN A 50 13.35 38.97 0.79
N LYS A 51 14.61 38.61 1.19
CA LYS A 51 15.21 37.33 0.74
C LYS A 51 14.38 36.09 1.17
N GLN A 52 13.81 36.10 2.39
CA GLN A 52 12.92 35.03 2.84
C GLN A 52 11.61 35.00 2.06
N GLY A 53 11.06 36.15 1.66
CA GLY A 53 9.85 36.25 0.84
C GLY A 53 10.06 35.71 -0.55
N TYR A 54 11.16 36.03 -1.21
CA TYR A 54 11.49 35.52 -2.56
C TYR A 54 11.79 34.02 -2.57
N ALA A 55 12.55 33.51 -1.61
CA ALA A 55 12.80 32.08 -1.49
C ALA A 55 11.53 31.27 -1.24
N LYS A 56 10.58 31.78 -0.44
CA LYS A 56 9.28 31.16 -0.19
C LYS A 56 8.40 31.15 -1.46
N LYS A 57 8.36 32.26 -2.23
CA LYS A 57 7.60 32.31 -3.49
C LYS A 57 8.14 31.28 -4.50
N SER A 58 9.45 31.14 -4.65
CA SER A 58 10.06 30.15 -5.54
C SER A 58 9.71 28.71 -5.17
N LYS A 59 9.69 28.37 -3.89
CA LYS A 59 9.33 27.01 -3.41
C LYS A 59 7.88 26.62 -3.72
N TYR A 60 6.94 27.57 -3.65
CA TYR A 60 5.53 27.31 -3.97
C TYR A 60 5.26 27.19 -5.48
N GLN A 61 6.17 27.60 -6.33
CA GLN A 61 6.06 27.44 -7.77
C GLN A 61 6.48 26.04 -8.27
N ALA A 62 7.20 25.28 -7.43
CA ALA A 62 7.49 23.89 -7.74
C ALA A 62 6.20 23.06 -7.86
N THR A 63 6.18 22.13 -8.80
CA THR A 63 5.06 21.18 -8.92
C THR A 63 5.10 20.16 -7.78
N LEU A 64 3.93 19.65 -7.36
CA LEU A 64 3.87 18.62 -6.34
C LEU A 64 4.64 17.36 -6.76
N ARG A 65 4.56 16.97 -8.04
CA ARG A 65 5.29 15.82 -8.59
C ARG A 65 6.78 15.95 -8.40
N HIS A 66 7.37 17.04 -8.86
CA HIS A 66 8.82 17.29 -8.75
C HIS A 66 9.27 17.40 -7.28
N ALA A 67 8.51 18.15 -6.47
CA ALA A 67 8.83 18.30 -5.05
C ALA A 67 8.72 17.00 -4.24
N ALA A 68 7.94 16.02 -4.72
CA ALA A 68 7.69 14.75 -4.06
C ALA A 68 8.48 13.56 -4.65
N GLU A 69 9.29 13.78 -5.68
CA GLU A 69 9.98 12.75 -6.47
C GLU A 69 10.74 11.75 -5.59
N VAL A 70 11.57 12.21 -4.67
CA VAL A 70 12.30 11.37 -3.72
C VAL A 70 11.38 10.46 -2.89
N TYR A 71 10.20 10.96 -2.50
CA TYR A 71 9.23 10.15 -1.74
C TYR A 71 8.49 9.13 -2.60
N ILE A 72 8.37 9.39 -3.88
CA ILE A 72 7.78 8.46 -4.84
C ILE A 72 8.76 7.32 -5.10
N GLU A 73 10.04 7.63 -5.30
CA GLU A 73 11.09 6.65 -5.60
C GLU A 73 11.33 5.66 -4.46
N VAL A 74 11.36 6.14 -3.21
CA VAL A 74 11.59 5.27 -2.03
C VAL A 74 10.32 4.52 -1.57
N ALA A 75 9.18 4.79 -2.17
CA ALA A 75 7.93 4.13 -1.79
C ALA A 75 7.87 2.69 -2.32
N SER A 76 7.12 1.82 -1.62
CA SER A 76 6.84 0.48 -2.12
C SER A 76 6.16 0.54 -3.51
N PRO A 77 6.36 -0.44 -4.40
CA PRO A 77 5.82 -0.41 -5.78
C PRO A 77 4.30 -0.16 -5.86
N SER A 78 3.53 -0.69 -4.90
CA SER A 78 2.08 -0.45 -4.83
C SER A 78 1.75 0.98 -4.41
N THR A 79 2.48 1.55 -3.46
CA THR A 79 2.32 2.93 -3.01
C THR A 79 2.74 3.91 -4.09
N GLN A 80 3.87 3.65 -4.76
CA GLN A 80 4.36 4.42 -5.88
C GLN A 80 3.30 4.51 -6.99
N ARG A 81 2.68 3.38 -7.36
CA ARG A 81 1.60 3.34 -8.34
C ARG A 81 0.41 4.22 -7.92
N ASN A 82 0.01 4.15 -6.65
CA ASN A 82 -1.08 4.98 -6.13
C ASN A 82 -0.74 6.48 -6.19
N TYR A 83 0.49 6.86 -5.83
CA TYR A 83 0.95 8.24 -5.95
C TYR A 83 0.93 8.72 -7.39
N LEU A 84 1.52 7.97 -8.31
CA LEU A 84 1.58 8.32 -9.73
C LEU A 84 0.19 8.40 -10.36
N THR A 85 -0.73 7.49 -9.99
CA THR A 85 -2.11 7.51 -10.49
C THR A 85 -2.85 8.76 -10.00
N ALA A 86 -2.72 9.10 -8.72
CA ALA A 86 -3.34 10.30 -8.17
C ALA A 86 -2.77 11.59 -8.79
N LEU A 87 -1.44 11.65 -8.99
CA LEU A 87 -0.77 12.78 -9.67
C LEU A 87 -1.21 12.92 -11.13
N ARG A 88 -1.36 11.81 -11.87
CA ARG A 88 -1.89 11.85 -13.24
C ARG A 88 -3.34 12.36 -13.26
N SER A 89 -4.17 11.87 -12.34
CA SER A 89 -5.58 12.27 -12.26
C SER A 89 -5.74 13.77 -12.02
N ILE A 90 -4.97 14.34 -11.07
CA ILE A 90 -5.04 15.76 -10.76
C ILE A 90 -4.41 16.62 -11.88
N ALA A 91 -3.40 16.13 -12.59
CA ALA A 91 -2.83 16.80 -13.76
C ALA A 91 -3.85 16.87 -14.90
N VAL A 92 -4.60 15.79 -15.19
CA VAL A 92 -5.70 15.79 -16.16
C VAL A 92 -6.76 16.83 -15.79
N PHE A 93 -7.14 16.93 -14.53
CA PHE A 93 -8.04 17.98 -14.03
C PHE A 93 -7.47 19.39 -14.24
N ASN A 94 -6.16 19.56 -14.12
CA ASN A 94 -5.45 20.84 -14.31
C ASN A 94 -5.10 21.14 -15.78
N GLY A 95 -5.80 20.56 -16.73
CA GLY A 95 -5.56 20.81 -18.16
C GLY A 95 -4.38 20.04 -18.76
N GLY A 96 -3.90 19.01 -18.10
CA GLY A 96 -2.75 18.18 -18.53
C GLY A 96 -1.43 18.57 -17.87
N GLU A 97 -1.39 19.67 -17.15
CA GLU A 97 -0.18 20.17 -16.49
C GLU A 97 -0.09 19.73 -15.03
N ASP A 98 1.14 19.50 -14.56
CA ASP A 98 1.39 19.20 -13.16
C ASP A 98 1.04 20.38 -12.24
N VAL A 99 0.35 20.09 -11.15
CA VAL A 99 -0.14 21.11 -10.21
C VAL A 99 0.99 21.63 -9.33
N THR A 100 1.12 22.96 -9.23
CA THR A 100 2.08 23.61 -8.35
C THR A 100 1.61 23.61 -6.90
N LEU A 101 2.54 23.71 -5.96
CA LEU A 101 2.22 23.82 -4.54
C LEU A 101 1.40 25.09 -4.22
N ALA A 102 1.52 26.15 -5.03
CA ALA A 102 0.72 27.36 -4.89
C ALA A 102 -0.76 27.17 -5.28
N GLN A 103 -1.03 26.32 -6.26
CA GLN A 103 -2.38 25.96 -6.71
C GLN A 103 -3.08 24.99 -5.75
N LEU A 104 -2.33 24.19 -4.98
CA LEU A 104 -2.86 23.22 -4.01
C LEU A 104 -3.49 23.93 -2.80
N ARG A 105 -4.67 24.49 -3.04
CA ARG A 105 -5.50 25.12 -2.02
C ARG A 105 -6.81 24.37 -1.88
N GLU A 106 -7.47 24.57 -0.75
CA GLU A 106 -8.73 23.90 -0.44
C GLU A 106 -9.80 24.05 -1.56
N PRO A 107 -10.08 25.24 -2.13
CA PRO A 107 -11.09 25.36 -3.20
C PRO A 107 -10.71 24.59 -4.46
N PHE A 108 -9.42 24.44 -4.76
CA PHE A 108 -8.95 23.67 -5.90
C PHE A 108 -9.18 22.17 -5.68
N ILE A 109 -8.88 21.65 -4.48
CA ILE A 109 -9.06 20.24 -4.13
C ILE A 109 -10.54 19.87 -4.04
N ILE A 110 -11.40 20.74 -3.52
CA ILE A 110 -12.86 20.54 -3.52
C ILE A 110 -13.41 20.44 -4.96
N ARG A 111 -12.96 21.30 -5.89
CA ARG A 111 -13.34 21.21 -7.29
C ARG A 111 -12.83 19.93 -7.95
N PHE A 112 -11.62 19.49 -7.62
CA PHE A 112 -11.07 18.23 -8.10
C PHE A 112 -11.88 17.02 -7.60
N GLU A 113 -12.29 16.99 -6.33
CA GLU A 113 -13.17 15.95 -5.80
C GLU A 113 -14.52 15.90 -6.52
N ARG A 114 -15.15 17.06 -6.76
CA ARG A 114 -16.38 17.15 -7.52
C ARG A 114 -16.21 16.62 -8.94
N TRP A 115 -15.16 17.04 -9.63
CA TRP A 115 -14.84 16.59 -10.96
C TRP A 115 -14.64 15.05 -11.06
N LEU A 116 -14.02 14.43 -10.05
CA LEU A 116 -13.92 12.97 -9.97
C LEU A 116 -15.30 12.30 -9.84
N ARG A 117 -16.16 12.87 -9.02
CA ARG A 117 -17.54 12.40 -8.81
C ARG A 117 -18.36 12.51 -10.10
N ASP A 118 -18.27 13.65 -10.78
CA ASP A 118 -18.99 13.92 -12.05
C ASP A 118 -18.56 12.95 -13.16
N ARG A 119 -17.35 12.39 -13.08
CA ARG A 119 -16.84 11.34 -13.95
C ARG A 119 -17.20 9.92 -13.53
N GLY A 120 -18.02 9.76 -12.54
CA GLY A 120 -18.44 8.44 -12.03
C GLY A 120 -17.36 7.69 -11.24
N ILE A 121 -16.30 8.38 -10.80
CA ILE A 121 -15.27 7.73 -9.96
C ILE A 121 -15.89 7.42 -8.58
N CYS A 122 -15.82 6.15 -8.18
CA CYS A 122 -16.39 5.72 -6.91
C CYS A 122 -15.67 6.38 -5.72
N LEU A 123 -16.41 6.56 -4.62
CA LEU A 123 -15.98 7.31 -3.44
C LEU A 123 -14.67 6.76 -2.83
N ASN A 124 -14.48 5.44 -2.81
CA ASN A 124 -13.27 4.82 -2.30
C ASN A 124 -12.04 5.08 -3.18
N THR A 125 -12.22 5.16 -4.50
CA THR A 125 -11.14 5.51 -5.43
C THR A 125 -10.77 6.98 -5.30
N SER A 126 -11.77 7.89 -5.25
CA SER A 126 -11.56 9.31 -4.99
C SER A 126 -10.82 9.52 -3.67
N SER A 127 -11.27 8.88 -2.59
CA SER A 127 -10.60 8.90 -1.28
C SER A 127 -9.14 8.41 -1.35
N CYS A 128 -8.87 7.38 -2.14
CA CYS A 128 -7.49 6.89 -2.34
C CYS A 128 -6.60 7.96 -3.00
N TYR A 129 -7.13 8.69 -4.01
CA TYR A 129 -6.41 9.80 -4.64
C TYR A 129 -6.18 10.94 -3.65
N MET A 130 -7.21 11.34 -2.88
CA MET A 130 -7.08 12.40 -1.87
C MET A 130 -6.05 12.04 -0.81
N ARG A 131 -6.06 10.81 -0.29
CA ARG A 131 -5.08 10.33 0.71
C ARG A 131 -3.66 10.31 0.14
N SER A 132 -3.49 9.89 -1.12
CA SER A 132 -2.20 9.84 -1.79
C SER A 132 -1.62 11.25 -1.99
N LEU A 133 -2.41 12.18 -2.51
CA LEU A 133 -2.00 13.57 -2.70
C LEU A 133 -1.72 14.27 -1.37
N ARG A 134 -2.56 14.05 -0.33
CA ARG A 134 -2.34 14.59 1.01
C ARG A 134 -1.04 14.07 1.62
N ALA A 135 -0.74 12.78 1.45
CA ALA A 135 0.50 12.20 1.97
C ALA A 135 1.74 12.81 1.31
N LEU A 136 1.72 13.01 0.00
CA LEU A 136 2.81 13.68 -0.72
C LEU A 136 2.94 15.15 -0.30
N TYR A 137 1.83 15.89 -0.29
CA TYR A 137 1.79 17.30 0.13
C TYR A 137 2.36 17.48 1.53
N ASN A 138 1.92 16.69 2.51
CA ASN A 138 2.39 16.79 3.89
C ASN A 138 3.89 16.51 4.02
N LYS A 139 4.41 15.53 3.27
CA LYS A 139 5.86 15.23 3.24
C LYS A 139 6.66 16.42 2.68
N VAL A 140 6.20 16.99 1.57
CA VAL A 140 6.85 18.16 0.94
C VAL A 140 6.80 19.40 1.84
N VAL A 141 5.64 19.70 2.43
CA VAL A 141 5.46 20.83 3.35
C VAL A 141 6.40 20.71 4.55
N LYS A 142 6.51 19.52 5.13
CA LYS A 142 7.41 19.24 6.26
C LYS A 142 8.88 19.40 5.85
N GLN A 143 9.30 18.80 4.74
CA GLN A 143 10.69 18.85 4.26
C GLN A 143 11.14 20.27 3.93
N GLN A 144 10.29 21.00 3.19
CA GLN A 144 10.60 22.35 2.74
C GLN A 144 10.28 23.44 3.78
N ARG A 145 9.76 23.03 4.95
CA ARG A 145 9.34 23.94 6.03
C ARG A 145 8.37 25.04 5.55
N LEU A 146 7.40 24.63 4.71
CA LEU A 146 6.36 25.51 4.22
C LEU A 146 5.23 25.64 5.25
N ARG A 147 4.44 26.72 5.14
CA ARG A 147 3.21 26.85 5.92
C ARG A 147 2.17 25.87 5.35
N ASP A 148 1.62 24.99 6.19
CA ASP A 148 0.53 24.11 5.81
C ASP A 148 -0.75 24.91 5.58
N GLN A 149 -1.33 24.80 4.39
CA GLN A 149 -2.57 25.45 3.98
C GLN A 149 -3.80 24.52 4.11
N ARG A 150 -3.60 23.31 4.64
CA ARG A 150 -4.63 22.27 4.86
C ARG A 150 -5.57 22.05 3.66
N PRO A 151 -5.05 21.88 2.42
CA PRO A 151 -5.90 21.83 1.23
C PRO A 151 -6.87 20.64 1.20
N PHE A 152 -6.62 19.61 2.01
CA PHE A 152 -7.42 18.38 2.09
C PHE A 152 -8.32 18.34 3.34
N ALA A 153 -8.60 19.47 4.01
CA ALA A 153 -9.38 19.49 5.25
C ALA A 153 -10.85 19.07 5.05
N HIS A 154 -11.46 19.47 3.95
CA HIS A 154 -12.90 19.32 3.69
C HIS A 154 -13.24 18.38 2.53
N VAL A 155 -12.33 17.44 2.20
CA VAL A 155 -12.57 16.39 1.21
C VAL A 155 -12.60 15.01 1.85
N TYR A 156 -13.33 14.10 1.24
CA TYR A 156 -13.47 12.75 1.77
C TYR A 156 -12.19 11.95 1.66
N THR A 157 -11.67 11.49 2.79
CA THR A 157 -10.46 10.66 2.90
C THR A 157 -10.70 9.37 3.69
N GLY A 158 -11.96 9.05 3.96
CA GLY A 158 -12.39 7.83 4.66
C GLY A 158 -12.44 6.59 3.76
N VAL A 159 -13.04 5.55 4.29
CA VAL A 159 -13.39 4.31 3.57
C VAL A 159 -14.90 4.14 3.65
N ALA A 160 -15.57 4.23 2.51
CA ALA A 160 -17.00 3.97 2.43
C ALA A 160 -17.26 2.45 2.51
N PRO A 161 -18.37 2.04 3.15
CA PRO A 161 -18.81 0.66 3.11
C PRO A 161 -18.91 0.16 1.67
N THR A 162 -18.54 -1.08 1.45
CA THR A 162 -18.66 -1.74 0.15
C THR A 162 -19.43 -3.04 0.37
N ASP A 163 -20.52 -3.21 -0.34
CA ASP A 163 -21.26 -4.45 -0.35
C ASP A 163 -20.45 -5.50 -1.12
N LEU A 164 -19.82 -6.39 -0.38
CA LEU A 164 -19.07 -7.48 -0.94
C LEU A 164 -19.85 -8.77 -0.69
N PRO A 165 -20.03 -9.63 -1.72
CA PRO A 165 -20.61 -10.92 -1.52
C PRO A 165 -19.78 -11.73 -0.52
N VAL A 166 -20.43 -12.21 0.52
CA VAL A 166 -19.81 -13.04 1.57
C VAL A 166 -20.21 -14.48 1.27
N LEU A 167 -19.21 -15.36 1.14
CA LEU A 167 -19.47 -16.81 1.06
C LEU A 167 -19.94 -17.30 2.42
N ASP A 168 -21.05 -18.00 2.42
CA ASP A 168 -21.54 -18.71 3.60
C ASP A 168 -20.85 -20.08 3.73
N ARG A 169 -21.16 -20.80 4.84
CA ARG A 169 -20.62 -22.14 5.08
C ARG A 169 -21.03 -23.13 3.99
N LYS A 170 -22.23 -22.99 3.43
CA LYS A 170 -22.75 -23.88 2.38
C LYS A 170 -21.95 -23.68 1.10
N ASP A 171 -21.62 -22.45 0.75
CA ASP A 171 -20.81 -22.13 -0.43
C ASP A 171 -19.39 -22.70 -0.30
N ILE A 172 -18.80 -22.64 0.89
CA ILE A 172 -17.50 -23.25 1.17
C ILE A 172 -17.56 -24.77 1.04
N CYS A 173 -18.62 -25.41 1.58
CA CYS A 173 -18.82 -26.85 1.43
C CYS A 173 -19.02 -27.25 -0.04
N ARG A 174 -19.82 -26.50 -0.80
CA ARG A 174 -20.00 -26.74 -2.24
C ARG A 174 -18.67 -26.60 -2.99
N LEU A 175 -17.92 -25.53 -2.74
CA LEU A 175 -16.62 -25.32 -3.36
C LEU A 175 -15.66 -26.47 -3.08
N ARG A 176 -15.67 -27.01 -1.86
CA ARG A 176 -14.85 -28.15 -1.48
C ARG A 176 -15.23 -29.43 -2.20
N SER A 177 -16.54 -29.65 -2.45
CA SER A 177 -17.08 -30.87 -3.07
C SER A 177 -17.14 -30.82 -4.59
N VAL A 178 -16.83 -29.69 -5.23
CA VAL A 178 -16.83 -29.58 -6.69
C VAL A 178 -15.80 -30.53 -7.29
N GLU A 179 -16.28 -31.41 -8.19
CA GLU A 179 -15.40 -32.26 -9.00
C GLU A 179 -14.75 -31.42 -10.10
N LEU A 180 -13.44 -31.37 -10.09
CA LEU A 180 -12.63 -30.65 -11.07
C LEU A 180 -11.64 -31.61 -11.70
N LYS A 181 -11.27 -31.32 -12.96
CA LYS A 181 -10.26 -32.12 -13.66
C LYS A 181 -8.95 -32.11 -12.87
N PRO A 182 -8.40 -33.30 -12.51
CA PRO A 182 -7.12 -33.37 -11.79
C PRO A 182 -6.00 -32.64 -12.53
N GLY A 183 -5.20 -31.88 -11.80
CA GLY A 183 -4.11 -31.07 -12.35
C GLY A 183 -4.54 -29.81 -13.09
N SER A 184 -5.85 -29.49 -13.11
CA SER A 184 -6.35 -28.27 -13.74
C SER A 184 -6.04 -27.01 -12.92
N ARG A 185 -5.98 -25.85 -13.61
CA ARG A 185 -5.85 -24.55 -12.94
C ARG A 185 -7.01 -24.27 -11.97
N GLN A 186 -8.22 -24.72 -12.29
CA GLN A 186 -9.39 -24.56 -11.44
C GLN A 186 -9.26 -25.34 -10.14
N GLU A 187 -8.74 -26.57 -10.21
CA GLU A 187 -8.48 -27.39 -9.03
C GLU A 187 -7.44 -26.71 -8.13
N MET A 188 -6.33 -26.27 -8.70
CA MET A 188 -5.30 -25.55 -7.96
C MET A 188 -5.83 -24.25 -7.35
N ALA A 189 -6.62 -23.48 -8.08
CA ALA A 189 -7.22 -22.23 -7.57
C ALA A 189 -8.16 -22.49 -6.40
N ARG A 190 -8.99 -23.54 -6.46
CA ARG A 190 -9.86 -24.00 -5.36
C ARG A 190 -9.02 -24.37 -4.13
N ASP A 191 -8.03 -25.20 -4.32
CA ASP A 191 -7.20 -25.72 -3.21
C ASP A 191 -6.41 -24.61 -2.53
N LEU A 192 -5.82 -23.69 -3.31
CA LEU A 192 -5.13 -22.50 -2.76
C LEU A 192 -6.09 -21.54 -2.04
N PHE A 193 -7.32 -21.41 -2.54
CA PHE A 193 -8.35 -20.63 -1.84
C PHE A 193 -8.70 -21.26 -0.48
N LEU A 194 -8.94 -22.58 -0.45
CA LEU A 194 -9.23 -23.31 0.78
C LEU A 194 -8.05 -23.26 1.76
N PHE A 195 -6.82 -23.38 1.26
CA PHE A 195 -5.61 -23.20 2.07
C PHE A 195 -5.55 -21.80 2.68
N SER A 196 -5.74 -20.77 1.87
CA SER A 196 -5.80 -19.38 2.34
C SER A 196 -6.87 -19.17 3.41
N LEU A 197 -8.05 -19.77 3.23
CA LEU A 197 -9.15 -19.69 4.19
C LEU A 197 -8.77 -20.35 5.52
N CYS A 198 -8.26 -21.57 5.50
CA CYS A 198 -7.83 -22.32 6.69
C CYS A 198 -6.65 -21.66 7.41
N SER A 199 -5.78 -20.98 6.68
CA SER A 199 -4.66 -20.19 7.24
C SER A 199 -5.06 -18.79 7.70
N MET A 200 -6.31 -18.60 8.14
CA MET A 200 -6.85 -17.32 8.63
C MET A 200 -6.78 -16.17 7.63
N GLY A 201 -7.00 -16.46 6.36
CA GLY A 201 -6.99 -15.47 5.28
C GLY A 201 -5.58 -15.04 4.87
N MET A 202 -4.65 -15.98 4.78
CA MET A 202 -3.31 -15.74 4.24
C MET A 202 -3.40 -15.12 2.85
N PRO A 203 -2.81 -13.95 2.60
CA PRO A 203 -2.86 -13.32 1.28
C PRO A 203 -2.24 -14.21 0.21
N PHE A 204 -2.79 -14.18 -1.00
CA PHE A 204 -2.29 -15.01 -2.11
C PHE A 204 -0.80 -14.78 -2.41
N VAL A 205 -0.31 -13.55 -2.27
CA VAL A 205 1.13 -13.27 -2.39
C VAL A 205 1.95 -14.05 -1.37
N ASP A 206 1.48 -14.15 -0.12
CA ASP A 206 2.19 -14.89 0.93
C ASP A 206 2.11 -16.41 0.67
N VAL A 207 0.97 -16.91 0.12
CA VAL A 207 0.83 -18.30 -0.33
C VAL A 207 1.77 -18.61 -1.50
N ALA A 208 1.86 -17.71 -2.49
CA ALA A 208 2.70 -17.90 -3.67
C ALA A 208 4.20 -17.95 -3.33
N PHE A 209 4.63 -17.13 -2.36
CA PHE A 209 6.01 -17.07 -1.89
C PHE A 209 6.32 -17.98 -0.70
N MET A 210 5.39 -18.87 -0.33
CA MET A 210 5.57 -19.79 0.78
C MET A 210 6.67 -20.81 0.50
N ARG A 211 7.69 -20.85 1.35
CA ARG A 211 8.84 -21.76 1.23
C ARG A 211 8.70 -22.97 2.14
N LYS A 212 9.26 -24.10 1.71
CA LYS A 212 9.33 -25.34 2.49
C LYS A 212 10.02 -25.14 3.83
N SER A 213 11.08 -24.32 3.88
CA SER A 213 11.84 -24.02 5.10
C SER A 213 11.04 -23.23 6.16
N GLN A 214 9.85 -22.75 5.82
CA GLN A 214 8.96 -22.05 6.74
C GLN A 214 8.01 -23.01 7.50
N ILE A 215 8.05 -24.30 7.15
CA ILE A 215 7.25 -25.34 7.82
C ILE A 215 8.12 -26.03 8.85
N GLU A 216 7.76 -25.87 10.13
CA GLU A 216 8.42 -26.46 11.27
C GLU A 216 7.43 -27.44 11.96
N GLY A 217 7.55 -28.74 11.65
CA GLY A 217 6.56 -29.73 12.07
C GLY A 217 5.15 -29.42 11.57
N ASP A 218 4.21 -29.23 12.48
CA ASP A 218 2.82 -28.86 12.14
C ASP A 218 2.58 -27.34 12.17
N THR A 219 3.62 -26.53 12.11
CA THR A 219 3.50 -25.07 12.18
C THR A 219 4.15 -24.41 10.99
N LEU A 220 3.42 -23.52 10.35
CA LEU A 220 3.93 -22.61 9.32
C LEU A 220 4.31 -21.28 9.97
N VAL A 221 5.58 -20.87 9.83
CA VAL A 221 6.09 -19.58 10.33
C VAL A 221 6.56 -18.74 9.16
N TYR A 222 5.90 -17.62 8.91
CA TYR A 222 6.25 -16.74 7.79
C TYR A 222 6.18 -15.26 8.16
N HIS A 223 6.79 -14.42 7.34
CA HIS A 223 6.67 -12.96 7.46
C HIS A 223 5.77 -12.44 6.36
N ARG A 224 4.74 -11.66 6.75
CA ARG A 224 3.82 -11.06 5.78
C ARG A 224 4.56 -10.18 4.80
N HIS A 225 4.41 -10.44 3.52
CA HIS A 225 5.07 -9.69 2.44
C HIS A 225 4.79 -8.18 2.51
N LYS A 226 3.58 -7.78 2.91
CA LYS A 226 3.18 -6.37 2.97
C LYS A 226 3.72 -5.62 4.19
N THR A 227 3.86 -6.27 5.34
CA THR A 227 4.11 -5.60 6.63
C THR A 227 5.36 -6.07 7.35
N GLY A 228 5.98 -7.17 6.88
CA GLY A 228 7.10 -7.82 7.58
C GLY A 228 6.72 -8.49 8.92
N GLN A 229 5.43 -8.47 9.29
CA GLN A 229 5.00 -9.07 10.55
C GLN A 229 5.17 -10.59 10.50
N ARG A 230 5.80 -11.16 11.55
CA ARG A 230 5.89 -12.60 11.75
C ARG A 230 4.51 -13.16 12.10
N VAL A 231 4.10 -14.21 11.39
CA VAL A 231 2.84 -14.93 11.60
C VAL A 231 3.16 -16.40 11.78
N SER A 232 2.53 -17.03 12.76
CA SER A 232 2.61 -18.47 13.02
C SER A 232 1.22 -19.06 12.87
N VAL A 233 1.09 -20.11 12.07
CA VAL A 233 -0.18 -20.78 11.78
C VAL A 233 -0.01 -22.27 11.98
N PHE A 234 -0.88 -22.88 12.79
CA PHE A 234 -0.96 -24.33 12.89
C PHE A 234 -1.53 -24.92 11.60
N LEU A 235 -0.88 -25.95 11.07
CA LEU A 235 -1.28 -26.61 9.83
C LEU A 235 -2.31 -27.69 10.13
N GLU A 236 -3.57 -27.35 9.97
CA GLU A 236 -4.68 -28.28 10.05
C GLU A 236 -4.55 -29.44 9.04
N PRO A 237 -5.13 -30.62 9.31
CA PRO A 237 -5.02 -31.78 8.41
C PRO A 237 -5.42 -31.48 6.96
N CYS A 238 -6.44 -30.65 6.74
CA CYS A 238 -6.85 -30.23 5.40
C CYS A 238 -5.78 -29.41 4.68
N MET A 239 -5.03 -28.55 5.40
CA MET A 239 -3.93 -27.76 4.86
C MET A 239 -2.75 -28.67 4.52
N GLN A 240 -2.43 -29.62 5.40
CA GLN A 240 -1.36 -30.60 5.16
C GLN A 240 -1.66 -31.46 3.92
N GLN A 241 -2.93 -31.86 3.69
CA GLN A 241 -3.34 -32.58 2.49
C GLN A 241 -3.08 -31.76 1.21
N ILE A 242 -3.41 -30.45 1.24
CA ILE A 242 -3.16 -29.56 0.11
C ILE A 242 -1.67 -29.39 -0.11
N ILE A 243 -0.88 -29.19 0.94
CA ILE A 243 0.58 -29.12 0.86
C ILE A 243 1.15 -30.37 0.21
N ARG A 244 0.79 -31.56 0.69
CA ARG A 244 1.26 -32.85 0.14
C ARG A 244 0.90 -33.03 -1.34
N LYS A 245 -0.30 -32.59 -1.74
CA LYS A 245 -0.76 -32.69 -3.13
C LYS A 245 0.11 -31.88 -4.10
N TYR A 246 0.60 -30.73 -3.68
CA TYR A 246 1.39 -29.82 -4.51
C TYR A 246 2.88 -29.85 -4.19
N TRP A 247 3.30 -30.68 -3.23
CA TRP A 247 4.71 -30.81 -2.88
C TRP A 247 5.51 -31.34 -4.05
N CYS A 248 6.52 -30.59 -4.48
CA CYS A 248 7.49 -31.01 -5.48
C CYS A 248 8.86 -31.06 -4.79
N GLU A 249 9.62 -32.12 -4.97
CA GLU A 249 10.97 -32.23 -4.37
C GLU A 249 11.89 -31.13 -4.91
N ASP A 250 11.73 -30.79 -6.18
CA ASP A 250 12.50 -29.75 -6.83
C ASP A 250 11.98 -28.35 -6.44
N GLY A 251 12.92 -27.49 -6.04
CA GLY A 251 12.64 -26.09 -5.72
C GLY A 251 12.31 -25.81 -4.25
N ASP A 252 12.33 -24.53 -3.88
CA ASP A 252 12.19 -24.04 -2.51
C ASP A 252 10.73 -23.77 -2.10
N TYR A 253 9.85 -23.56 -3.08
CA TYR A 253 8.46 -23.19 -2.82
C TYR A 253 7.59 -24.42 -2.57
N VAL A 254 6.55 -24.22 -1.71
CA VAL A 254 5.57 -25.28 -1.41
C VAL A 254 4.62 -25.51 -2.57
N PHE A 255 4.19 -24.43 -3.21
CA PHE A 255 3.24 -24.47 -4.32
C PHE A 255 3.93 -24.17 -5.66
N PRO A 256 3.55 -24.85 -6.76
CA PRO A 256 4.18 -24.68 -8.07
C PRO A 256 3.67 -23.42 -8.80
N ILE A 257 3.62 -22.29 -8.07
CA ILE A 257 3.22 -20.97 -8.59
C ILE A 257 4.43 -20.22 -9.12
N LEU A 258 5.56 -20.35 -8.41
CA LEU A 258 6.83 -19.71 -8.72
C LEU A 258 7.89 -20.77 -8.94
N ARG A 259 8.74 -20.56 -9.94
CA ARG A 259 9.87 -21.42 -10.28
C ARG A 259 11.21 -20.76 -9.97
N SER A 260 11.27 -19.44 -10.13
CA SER A 260 12.49 -18.69 -9.91
C SER A 260 12.72 -18.45 -8.41
N THR A 261 13.94 -18.75 -7.94
CA THR A 261 14.37 -18.49 -6.55
C THR A 261 14.90 -17.08 -6.35
N ALA A 262 15.31 -16.40 -7.43
CA ALA A 262 15.77 -15.01 -7.37
C ALA A 262 14.58 -14.06 -7.08
N PRO A 263 14.66 -13.20 -6.05
CA PRO A 263 13.50 -12.40 -5.60
C PRO A 263 12.88 -11.50 -6.67
N GLN A 264 13.71 -10.95 -7.56
CA GLN A 264 13.25 -10.05 -8.62
C GLN A 264 12.48 -10.81 -9.70
N ASP A 265 13.01 -11.96 -10.13
CA ASP A 265 12.43 -12.81 -11.17
C ASP A 265 11.15 -13.48 -10.64
N ALA A 266 11.15 -13.98 -9.39
CA ALA A 266 9.98 -14.53 -8.74
C ALA A 266 8.84 -13.50 -8.62
N TYR A 267 9.14 -12.24 -8.36
CA TYR A 267 8.13 -11.20 -8.31
C TYR A 267 7.60 -10.82 -9.70
N ALA A 268 8.44 -10.87 -10.73
CA ALA A 268 8.01 -10.69 -12.12
C ALA A 268 7.13 -11.85 -12.57
N GLU A 269 7.52 -13.10 -12.26
CA GLU A 269 6.74 -14.32 -12.51
C GLU A 269 5.38 -14.29 -11.81
N TYR A 270 5.35 -13.90 -10.53
CA TYR A 270 4.10 -13.69 -9.77
C TYR A 270 3.16 -12.69 -10.46
N LYS A 271 3.67 -11.57 -10.95
CA LYS A 271 2.86 -10.58 -11.66
C LYS A 271 2.33 -11.08 -12.99
N SER A 272 3.13 -11.79 -13.77
CA SER A 272 2.72 -12.35 -15.05
C SER A 272 1.66 -13.44 -14.86
N GLY A 273 1.82 -14.30 -13.86
CA GLY A 273 0.84 -15.33 -13.52
C GLY A 273 -0.51 -14.80 -13.03
N LEU A 274 -0.56 -13.56 -12.53
CA LEU A 274 -1.82 -12.89 -12.18
C LEU A 274 -2.56 -12.31 -13.40
N ALA A 275 -1.85 -12.06 -14.50
CA ALA A 275 -2.40 -11.47 -15.72
C ALA A 275 -2.92 -12.53 -16.71
N ALA A 276 -2.49 -13.78 -16.57
CA ALA A 276 -2.89 -14.94 -17.38
C ALA A 276 -4.11 -15.67 -16.80
#